data_597b5d20c7fed5a50b8f89a46163e105
#
_entry.id   597b5d20c7fed5a50b8f89a46163e105
#
_cell.length_a   1.000
_cell.length_b   1.000
_cell.length_c   1.000
_cell.angle_alpha   90.00
_cell.angle_beta   90.00
_cell.angle_gamma   90.00
#
_symmetry.space_group_name_H-M   'P 1'
#
loop_
_entity.id
_entity.type
_entity.pdbx_description
1 polymer ?
#
loop_
_entity_poly.entity_id
_entity_poly.type
_entity_poly.pdbx_seq_one_letter_code
_entity_poly.pdbx_strand_id
1 'polypeptide(L)'
;KPGFAYGGSCLPKDSKALRTLAHDLYVDCPVINAINPSNELQKKNAIDIIESKGKRKIGILGLSFKAGTDDLRCSPIIDVADALLGKGYEIKIYDKNVAISQKTNTNADFIAAKLPHLHGIITDDLDSVCSASDVLVITNKGKEFADVPAKYPHKAIVDLVRQFQTIDYEGNYEGISWGNINQNPAQNDKLVRDMATTEF
;
A
#
# COMPACT_ATOMS: atom_id res chain seq x y z
N LYS A 1 12.98 -7.39 0.34
CA LYS A 1 12.87 -5.95 0.65
C LYS A 1 11.56 -5.73 1.39
N PRO A 2 11.52 -4.93 2.44
CA PRO A 2 10.27 -4.65 3.15
C PRO A 2 9.31 -3.86 2.26
N GLY A 3 8.02 -4.21 2.34
CA GLY A 3 6.92 -3.39 1.83
C GLY A 3 6.43 -2.42 2.91
N PHE A 4 5.29 -1.77 2.69
CA PHE A 4 4.72 -0.88 3.70
C PHE A 4 4.07 -1.67 4.85
N ALA A 5 3.54 -2.86 4.56
CA ALA A 5 2.96 -3.79 5.51
C ALA A 5 3.14 -5.22 5.01
N TYR A 6 3.05 -6.21 5.91
CA TYR A 6 3.13 -7.60 5.51
C TYR A 6 1.74 -8.23 5.35
N GLY A 7 1.68 -9.24 4.46
CA GLY A 7 0.49 -10.01 4.16
C GLY A 7 0.85 -11.42 3.68
N GLY A 8 -0.02 -11.99 2.87
CA GLY A 8 0.11 -13.35 2.34
C GLY A 8 -0.40 -14.42 3.30
N SER A 9 -0.27 -15.68 2.92
CA SER A 9 -0.84 -16.80 3.69
C SER A 9 0.04 -17.28 4.84
N CYS A 10 1.37 -17.09 4.79
CA CYS A 10 2.30 -17.68 5.77
C CYS A 10 2.52 -16.73 6.96
N LEU A 11 3.08 -15.54 6.75
CA LEU A 11 3.53 -14.68 7.82
C LEU A 11 2.42 -14.27 8.82
N PRO A 12 1.21 -13.87 8.39
CA PRO A 12 0.11 -13.59 9.32
C PRO A 12 -0.30 -14.81 10.16
N LYS A 13 -0.35 -16.00 9.54
CA LYS A 13 -0.70 -17.24 10.22
C LYS A 13 0.38 -17.66 11.23
N ASP A 14 1.65 -17.64 10.81
CA ASP A 14 2.75 -18.14 11.61
C ASP A 14 3.07 -17.19 12.77
N SER A 15 2.98 -15.88 12.59
CA SER A 15 3.13 -14.91 13.67
C SER A 15 2.01 -15.05 14.71
N LYS A 16 0.77 -15.33 14.28
CA LYS A 16 -0.36 -15.59 15.18
C LYS A 16 -0.16 -16.89 15.95
N ALA A 17 0.26 -17.97 15.27
CA ALA A 17 0.51 -19.26 15.90
C ALA A 17 1.65 -19.17 16.95
N LEU A 18 2.74 -18.47 16.63
CA LEU A 18 3.84 -18.26 17.55
C LEU A 18 3.44 -17.48 18.80
N ARG A 19 2.61 -16.45 18.63
CA ARG A 19 2.05 -15.67 19.76
C ARG A 19 1.16 -16.55 20.65
N THR A 20 0.31 -17.39 20.07
CA THR A 20 -0.54 -18.33 20.83
C THR A 20 0.33 -19.33 21.59
N LEU A 21 1.36 -19.92 20.95
CA LEU A 21 2.27 -20.85 21.60
C LEU A 21 3.02 -20.20 22.78
N ALA A 22 3.53 -18.98 22.62
CA ALA A 22 4.19 -18.25 23.69
C ALA A 22 3.23 -18.00 24.88
N HIS A 23 1.97 -17.61 24.59
CA HIS A 23 0.94 -17.45 25.61
C HIS A 23 0.69 -18.77 26.38
N ASP A 24 0.49 -19.88 25.67
CA ASP A 24 0.18 -21.19 26.27
C ASP A 24 1.32 -21.75 27.12
N LEU A 25 2.55 -21.39 26.78
CA LEU A 25 3.77 -21.74 27.51
C LEU A 25 4.15 -20.72 28.60
N TYR A 26 3.34 -19.67 28.82
CA TYR A 26 3.64 -18.58 29.75
C TYR A 26 4.98 -17.90 29.51
N VAL A 27 5.42 -17.81 28.24
CA VAL A 27 6.67 -17.14 27.82
C VAL A 27 6.34 -15.72 27.39
N ASP A 28 6.98 -14.74 28.01
CA ASP A 28 6.86 -13.35 27.57
C ASP A 28 7.71 -13.08 26.33
N CYS A 29 7.06 -12.71 25.24
CA CYS A 29 7.70 -12.43 23.94
C CYS A 29 7.26 -11.07 23.38
N PRO A 30 7.73 -9.93 23.96
CA PRO A 30 7.27 -8.58 23.60
C PRO A 30 7.39 -8.28 22.10
N VAL A 31 8.50 -8.69 21.46
CA VAL A 31 8.71 -8.47 20.02
C VAL A 31 7.66 -9.20 19.18
N ILE A 32 7.38 -10.46 19.50
CA ILE A 32 6.36 -11.25 18.79
C ILE A 32 4.97 -10.63 18.98
N ASN A 33 4.67 -10.17 20.19
CA ASN A 33 3.40 -9.50 20.50
C ASN A 33 3.23 -8.17 19.77
N ALA A 34 4.32 -7.46 19.49
CA ALA A 34 4.31 -6.17 18.78
C ALA A 34 4.17 -6.29 17.25
N ILE A 35 4.42 -7.45 16.64
CA ILE A 35 4.43 -7.61 15.17
C ILE A 35 3.09 -7.21 14.55
N ASN A 36 1.98 -7.77 15.02
CA ASN A 36 0.66 -7.47 14.45
C ASN A 36 0.22 -6.01 14.70
N PRO A 37 0.31 -5.47 15.92
CA PRO A 37 0.02 -4.05 16.15
C PRO A 37 0.85 -3.11 15.28
N SER A 38 2.14 -3.39 15.08
CA SER A 38 2.99 -2.61 14.17
C SER A 38 2.50 -2.66 12.73
N ASN A 39 2.04 -3.82 12.25
CA ASN A 39 1.50 -3.97 10.91
C ASN A 39 0.20 -3.18 10.71
N GLU A 40 -0.70 -3.24 11.69
CA GLU A 40 -1.94 -2.44 11.67
C GLU A 40 -1.64 -0.94 11.68
N LEU A 41 -0.65 -0.49 12.47
CA LEU A 41 -0.21 0.89 12.49
C LEU A 41 0.31 1.35 11.13
N GLN A 42 1.06 0.51 10.41
CA GLN A 42 1.54 0.83 9.06
C GLN A 42 0.40 0.96 8.04
N LYS A 43 -0.63 0.11 8.13
CA LYS A 43 -1.84 0.26 7.29
C LYS A 43 -2.56 1.58 7.60
N LYS A 44 -2.69 1.92 8.89
CA LYS A 44 -3.27 3.19 9.30
C LYS A 44 -2.45 4.39 8.77
N ASN A 45 -1.13 4.36 8.88
CA ASN A 45 -0.25 5.41 8.35
C ASN A 45 -0.45 5.61 6.84
N ALA A 46 -0.59 4.52 6.07
CA ALA A 46 -0.90 4.62 4.65
C ALA A 46 -2.24 5.33 4.39
N ILE A 47 -3.28 4.99 5.14
CA ILE A 47 -4.60 5.64 5.06
C ILE A 47 -4.47 7.13 5.40
N ASP A 48 -3.80 7.47 6.50
CA ASP A 48 -3.63 8.85 6.96
C ASP A 48 -2.91 9.72 5.90
N ILE A 49 -1.88 9.18 5.25
CA ILE A 49 -1.17 9.86 4.14
C ILE A 49 -2.11 10.07 2.94
N ILE A 50 -2.88 9.06 2.54
CA ILE A 50 -3.81 9.18 1.42
C ILE A 50 -4.88 10.23 1.73
N GLU A 51 -5.46 10.22 2.92
CA GLU A 51 -6.47 11.17 3.38
C GLU A 51 -5.93 12.59 3.45
N SER A 52 -4.66 12.78 3.85
CA SER A 52 -4.01 14.09 3.91
C SER A 52 -3.97 14.82 2.56
N LYS A 53 -4.14 14.11 1.44
CA LYS A 53 -4.21 14.72 0.11
C LYS A 53 -5.51 15.49 -0.14
N GLY A 54 -6.53 15.29 0.71
CA GLY A 54 -7.80 16.01 0.64
C GLY A 54 -8.61 15.77 -0.65
N LYS A 55 -8.37 14.64 -1.34
CA LYS A 55 -9.03 14.26 -2.60
C LYS A 55 -9.83 12.98 -2.42
N ARG A 56 -10.91 12.84 -3.20
CA ARG A 56 -11.87 11.72 -3.06
C ARG A 56 -11.67 10.59 -4.06
N LYS A 57 -11.04 10.84 -5.20
CA LYS A 57 -10.85 9.85 -6.27
C LYS A 57 -9.46 9.24 -6.16
N ILE A 58 -9.40 7.98 -5.77
CA ILE A 58 -8.17 7.26 -5.47
C ILE A 58 -7.94 6.15 -6.51
N GLY A 59 -6.79 6.16 -7.16
CA GLY A 59 -6.32 5.08 -8.01
C GLY A 59 -5.29 4.24 -7.27
N ILE A 60 -5.58 2.97 -7.05
CA ILE A 60 -4.64 2.02 -6.41
C ILE A 60 -3.92 1.24 -7.51
N LEU A 61 -2.58 1.27 -7.50
CA LEU A 61 -1.72 0.62 -8.49
C LEU A 61 -1.05 -0.61 -7.87
N GLY A 62 -1.72 -1.77 -8.00
CA GLY A 62 -1.39 -3.06 -7.41
C GLY A 62 -2.36 -3.44 -6.27
N LEU A 63 -2.90 -4.65 -6.29
CA LEU A 63 -3.82 -5.16 -5.27
C LEU A 63 -3.28 -6.41 -4.58
N SER A 64 -2.52 -7.23 -5.32
CA SER A 64 -1.93 -8.46 -4.80
C SER A 64 -0.91 -8.17 -3.69
N PHE A 65 -0.78 -9.10 -2.75
CA PHE A 65 0.20 -8.93 -1.66
C PHE A 65 1.66 -8.95 -2.15
N LYS A 66 1.90 -9.46 -3.36
CA LYS A 66 3.23 -9.54 -3.98
C LYS A 66 3.14 -9.24 -5.48
N ALA A 67 3.99 -8.33 -5.94
CA ALA A 67 4.07 -7.98 -7.35
C ALA A 67 4.25 -9.21 -8.25
N GLY A 68 3.54 -9.21 -9.39
CA GLY A 68 3.61 -10.29 -10.38
C GLY A 68 2.79 -11.55 -10.02
N THR A 69 1.95 -11.50 -9.00
CA THR A 69 1.03 -12.57 -8.62
C THR A 69 -0.42 -12.09 -8.63
N ASP A 70 -1.36 -13.01 -8.53
CA ASP A 70 -2.79 -12.74 -8.33
C ASP A 70 -3.25 -13.09 -6.91
N ASP A 71 -2.30 -13.33 -5.99
CA ASP A 71 -2.59 -13.74 -4.62
C ASP A 71 -3.08 -12.53 -3.79
N LEU A 72 -4.33 -12.57 -3.40
CA LEU A 72 -5.03 -11.55 -2.61
C LEU A 72 -5.09 -11.87 -1.11
N ARG A 73 -4.62 -13.06 -0.70
CA ARG A 73 -4.77 -13.52 0.69
C ARG A 73 -4.02 -12.61 1.66
N CYS A 74 -4.77 -12.02 2.60
CA CYS A 74 -4.25 -11.07 3.58
C CYS A 74 -3.40 -9.96 2.94
N SER A 75 -3.75 -9.51 1.73
CA SER A 75 -3.08 -8.35 1.13
C SER A 75 -3.41 -7.10 1.93
N PRO A 76 -2.41 -6.39 2.50
CA PRO A 76 -2.66 -5.24 3.36
C PRO A 76 -3.33 -4.07 2.61
N ILE A 77 -3.19 -4.01 1.29
CA ILE A 77 -3.84 -2.96 0.51
C ILE A 77 -5.35 -3.17 0.36
N ILE A 78 -5.83 -4.40 0.51
CA ILE A 78 -7.27 -4.66 0.56
C ILE A 78 -7.87 -3.98 1.80
N ASP A 79 -7.24 -4.13 2.97
CA ASP A 79 -7.71 -3.50 4.20
C ASP A 79 -7.70 -1.96 4.08
N VAL A 80 -6.70 -1.39 3.39
CA VAL A 80 -6.64 0.05 3.09
C VAL A 80 -7.77 0.47 2.15
N ALA A 81 -8.01 -0.29 1.07
CA ALA A 81 -9.09 -0.02 0.12
C ALA A 81 -10.46 -0.07 0.81
N ASP A 82 -10.70 -1.10 1.63
CA ASP A 82 -11.93 -1.27 2.39
C ASP A 82 -12.19 -0.11 3.34
N ALA A 83 -11.16 0.32 4.07
CA ALA A 83 -11.26 1.46 4.98
C ALA A 83 -11.59 2.75 4.23
N LEU A 84 -10.98 3.00 3.09
CA LEU A 84 -11.25 4.18 2.26
C LEU A 84 -12.64 4.12 1.63
N LEU A 85 -13.08 2.97 1.11
CA LEU A 85 -14.44 2.77 0.61
C LEU A 85 -15.48 3.02 1.71
N GLY A 86 -15.26 2.48 2.92
CA GLY A 86 -16.11 2.69 4.09
C GLY A 86 -16.22 4.15 4.50
N LYS A 87 -15.22 4.99 4.19
CA LYS A 87 -15.22 6.45 4.39
C LYS A 87 -15.80 7.23 3.20
N GLY A 88 -16.29 6.56 2.16
CA GLY A 88 -16.94 7.16 0.99
C GLY A 88 -15.97 7.71 -0.05
N TYR A 89 -14.76 7.16 -0.17
CA TYR A 89 -13.84 7.45 -1.26
C TYR A 89 -14.26 6.68 -2.52
N GLU A 90 -14.07 7.29 -3.68
CA GLU A 90 -14.23 6.66 -4.98
C GLU A 90 -12.92 5.97 -5.35
N ILE A 91 -12.90 4.63 -5.45
CA ILE A 91 -11.70 3.84 -5.70
C ILE A 91 -11.76 3.16 -7.06
N LYS A 92 -10.67 3.23 -7.79
CA LYS A 92 -10.36 2.38 -8.95
C LYS A 92 -9.04 1.66 -8.70
N ILE A 93 -8.95 0.41 -9.14
CA ILE A 93 -7.79 -0.44 -8.87
C ILE A 93 -7.23 -0.97 -10.18
N TYR A 94 -5.94 -0.76 -10.39
CA TYR A 94 -5.18 -1.44 -11.43
C TYR A 94 -4.41 -2.60 -10.82
N ASP A 95 -4.68 -3.82 -11.29
CA ASP A 95 -3.83 -4.98 -11.09
C ASP A 95 -4.04 -5.96 -12.25
N LYS A 96 -3.07 -6.04 -13.15
CA LYS A 96 -3.17 -6.85 -14.37
C LYS A 96 -3.39 -8.33 -14.08
N ASN A 97 -2.67 -8.89 -13.10
CA ASN A 97 -2.75 -10.32 -12.82
C ASN A 97 -4.07 -10.68 -12.18
N VAL A 98 -4.55 -9.86 -11.24
CA VAL A 98 -5.85 -10.03 -10.59
C VAL A 98 -6.99 -9.88 -11.60
N ALA A 99 -6.94 -8.87 -12.47
CA ALA A 99 -7.96 -8.65 -13.49
C ALA A 99 -8.03 -9.82 -14.49
N ILE A 100 -6.88 -10.39 -14.87
CA ILE A 100 -6.84 -11.58 -15.75
C ILE A 100 -7.41 -12.80 -15.02
N SER A 101 -7.03 -13.04 -13.76
CA SER A 101 -7.52 -14.19 -13.01
C SER A 101 -9.01 -14.09 -12.69
N GLN A 102 -9.58 -12.89 -12.57
CA GLN A 102 -11.04 -12.69 -12.54
C GLN A 102 -11.72 -13.17 -13.83
N LYS A 103 -11.15 -12.82 -14.99
CA LYS A 103 -11.68 -13.21 -16.31
C LYS A 103 -11.58 -14.73 -16.56
N THR A 104 -10.59 -15.40 -15.97
CA THR A 104 -10.34 -16.84 -16.11
C THR A 104 -10.95 -17.68 -15.00
N ASN A 105 -11.76 -17.10 -14.12
CA ASN A 105 -12.42 -17.71 -12.96
C ASN A 105 -11.48 -18.26 -11.86
N THR A 106 -10.17 -18.05 -11.94
CA THR A 106 -9.23 -18.58 -10.93
C THR A 106 -9.43 -17.94 -9.55
N ASN A 107 -9.73 -16.63 -9.51
CA ASN A 107 -10.01 -15.87 -8.28
C ASN A 107 -11.42 -15.24 -8.26
N ALA A 108 -12.23 -15.46 -9.30
CA ALA A 108 -13.54 -14.83 -9.41
C ALA A 108 -14.44 -15.18 -8.21
N ASP A 109 -14.50 -16.47 -7.83
CA ASP A 109 -15.31 -16.95 -6.70
C ASP A 109 -14.80 -16.37 -5.37
N PHE A 110 -13.47 -16.27 -5.19
CA PHE A 110 -12.90 -15.69 -3.99
C PHE A 110 -13.25 -14.20 -3.87
N ILE A 111 -13.09 -13.43 -4.95
CA ILE A 111 -13.40 -11.99 -4.97
C ILE A 111 -14.90 -11.77 -4.78
N ALA A 112 -15.76 -12.53 -5.49
CA ALA A 112 -17.21 -12.43 -5.34
C ALA A 112 -17.70 -12.79 -3.93
N ALA A 113 -17.10 -13.80 -3.30
CA ALA A 113 -17.52 -14.27 -1.98
C ALA A 113 -16.91 -13.47 -0.82
N LYS A 114 -15.66 -13.01 -0.95
CA LYS A 114 -14.91 -12.37 0.14
C LYS A 114 -14.75 -10.87 -0.04
N LEU A 115 -14.75 -10.38 -1.27
CA LEU A 115 -14.49 -8.99 -1.62
C LEU A 115 -15.51 -8.46 -2.65
N PRO A 116 -16.84 -8.67 -2.43
CA PRO A 116 -17.85 -8.32 -3.42
C PRO A 116 -17.86 -6.83 -3.77
N HIS A 117 -17.46 -5.98 -2.83
CA HIS A 117 -17.37 -4.52 -2.99
C HIS A 117 -16.18 -4.07 -3.86
N LEU A 118 -15.19 -4.94 -4.11
CA LEU A 118 -14.10 -4.70 -5.05
C LEU A 118 -14.42 -5.19 -6.46
N HIS A 119 -15.50 -5.97 -6.64
CA HIS A 119 -15.92 -6.43 -7.95
C HIS A 119 -16.35 -5.22 -8.82
N GLY A 120 -15.80 -5.15 -10.03
CA GLY A 120 -16.11 -4.08 -10.98
C GLY A 120 -15.25 -2.81 -10.85
N ILE A 121 -14.44 -2.68 -9.81
CA ILE A 121 -13.49 -1.56 -9.68
C ILE A 121 -12.03 -1.95 -9.99
N ILE A 122 -11.76 -3.24 -10.23
CA ILE A 122 -10.45 -3.77 -10.63
C ILE A 122 -10.38 -3.87 -12.16
N THR A 123 -9.29 -3.36 -12.74
CA THR A 123 -9.07 -3.38 -14.19
C THR A 123 -7.60 -3.66 -14.53
N ASP A 124 -7.36 -4.10 -15.77
CA ASP A 124 -6.04 -4.23 -16.40
C ASP A 124 -5.66 -2.99 -17.24
N ASP A 125 -6.47 -1.93 -17.19
CA ASP A 125 -6.23 -0.66 -17.88
C ASP A 125 -5.67 0.39 -16.90
N LEU A 126 -4.34 0.55 -16.91
CA LEU A 126 -3.61 1.51 -16.07
C LEU A 126 -4.03 2.95 -16.36
N ASP A 127 -4.18 3.29 -17.64
CA ASP A 127 -4.52 4.65 -18.05
C ASP A 127 -5.93 5.07 -17.62
N SER A 128 -6.87 4.14 -17.67
CA SER A 128 -8.23 4.35 -17.15
C SER A 128 -8.23 4.69 -15.67
N VAL A 129 -7.41 3.96 -14.86
CA VAL A 129 -7.30 4.21 -13.43
C VAL A 129 -6.62 5.55 -13.15
N CYS A 130 -5.47 5.80 -13.79
CA CYS A 130 -4.70 7.02 -13.58
C CYS A 130 -5.49 8.28 -13.99
N SER A 131 -6.16 8.25 -15.14
CA SER A 131 -6.92 9.40 -15.64
C SER A 131 -8.10 9.76 -14.75
N ALA A 132 -8.80 8.75 -14.22
CA ALA A 132 -10.02 8.93 -13.42
C ALA A 132 -9.76 9.32 -11.96
N SER A 133 -8.52 9.24 -11.49
CA SER A 133 -8.16 9.43 -10.07
C SER A 133 -7.42 10.75 -9.86
N ASP A 134 -7.53 11.32 -8.67
CA ASP A 134 -6.79 12.51 -8.24
C ASP A 134 -5.52 12.15 -7.44
N VAL A 135 -5.56 11.03 -6.73
CA VAL A 135 -4.42 10.46 -5.99
C VAL A 135 -4.10 9.09 -6.55
N LEU A 136 -2.84 8.83 -6.83
CA LEU A 136 -2.33 7.53 -7.28
C LEU A 136 -1.53 6.90 -6.15
N VAL A 137 -1.95 5.72 -5.70
CA VAL A 137 -1.30 4.99 -4.60
C VAL A 137 -0.55 3.80 -5.18
N ILE A 138 0.79 3.85 -5.15
CA ILE A 138 1.64 2.78 -5.67
C ILE A 138 1.91 1.79 -4.55
N THR A 139 1.45 0.56 -4.70
CA THR A 139 1.43 -0.47 -3.66
C THR A 139 2.31 -1.68 -4.00
N ASN A 140 2.62 -1.83 -5.27
CA ASN A 140 3.51 -2.85 -5.80
C ASN A 140 4.57 -2.22 -6.72
N LYS A 141 5.75 -2.83 -6.82
CA LYS A 141 6.74 -2.43 -7.80
C LYS A 141 6.40 -3.00 -9.16
N GLY A 142 6.39 -2.12 -10.18
CA GLY A 142 6.12 -2.50 -11.56
C GLY A 142 6.86 -1.58 -12.53
N LYS A 143 7.37 -2.16 -13.64
CA LYS A 143 8.01 -1.38 -14.72
C LYS A 143 6.99 -0.47 -15.40
N GLU A 144 5.73 -0.91 -15.47
CA GLU A 144 4.59 -0.19 -16.04
C GLU A 144 4.27 1.10 -15.30
N PHE A 145 4.73 1.25 -14.05
CA PHE A 145 4.53 2.47 -13.27
C PHE A 145 5.63 3.52 -13.46
N ALA A 146 6.71 3.18 -14.20
CA ALA A 146 7.88 4.06 -14.35
C ALA A 146 7.51 5.43 -14.95
N ASP A 147 6.62 5.45 -15.93
CA ASP A 147 6.23 6.65 -16.68
C ASP A 147 5.02 7.38 -16.09
N VAL A 148 4.41 6.85 -15.02
CA VAL A 148 3.21 7.44 -14.40
C VAL A 148 3.43 8.88 -13.96
N PRO A 149 4.55 9.26 -13.30
CA PRO A 149 4.78 10.65 -12.91
C PRO A 149 4.86 11.60 -14.11
N ALA A 150 5.57 11.21 -15.16
CA ALA A 150 5.72 12.03 -16.36
C ALA A 150 4.40 12.17 -17.14
N LYS A 151 3.60 11.11 -17.19
CA LYS A 151 2.32 11.08 -17.91
C LYS A 151 1.20 11.80 -17.17
N TYR A 152 1.27 11.85 -15.83
CA TYR A 152 0.24 12.46 -14.98
C TYR A 152 0.84 13.47 -13.99
N PRO A 153 1.48 14.57 -14.45
CA PRO A 153 2.31 15.46 -13.64
C PRO A 153 1.57 16.22 -12.55
N HIS A 154 0.23 16.32 -12.64
CA HIS A 154 -0.59 17.09 -11.68
C HIS A 154 -1.31 16.21 -10.63
N LYS A 155 -1.11 14.89 -10.66
CA LYS A 155 -1.73 13.98 -9.69
C LYS A 155 -0.92 13.95 -8.40
N ALA A 156 -1.56 13.73 -7.26
CA ALA A 156 -0.83 13.36 -6.06
C ALA A 156 -0.40 11.90 -6.14
N ILE A 157 0.85 11.60 -5.79
CA ILE A 157 1.38 10.22 -5.77
C ILE A 157 1.75 9.86 -4.34
N VAL A 158 1.18 8.76 -3.83
CA VAL A 158 1.55 8.13 -2.57
C VAL A 158 2.26 6.82 -2.89
N ASP A 159 3.55 6.75 -2.61
CA ASP A 159 4.37 5.57 -2.91
C ASP A 159 4.63 4.76 -1.64
N LEU A 160 4.00 3.60 -1.53
CA LEU A 160 4.10 2.71 -0.37
C LEU A 160 5.25 1.70 -0.47
N VAL A 161 5.95 1.64 -1.63
CA VAL A 161 6.94 0.57 -1.90
C VAL A 161 8.29 1.09 -2.38
N ARG A 162 8.45 2.41 -2.39
CA ARG A 162 9.64 3.07 -2.96
C ARG A 162 9.88 2.60 -4.41
N GLN A 163 8.87 2.80 -5.26
CA GLN A 163 8.94 2.51 -6.70
C GLN A 163 10.07 3.31 -7.34
N PHE A 164 10.18 4.59 -6.98
CA PHE A 164 11.21 5.51 -7.47
C PHE A 164 12.32 5.67 -6.44
N GLN A 165 13.59 5.59 -6.88
CA GLN A 165 14.76 5.86 -6.04
C GLN A 165 14.99 7.37 -5.92
N THR A 166 14.89 8.05 -7.05
CA THR A 166 14.89 9.49 -7.22
C THR A 166 13.76 9.83 -8.17
N ILE A 167 13.08 10.92 -7.96
CA ILE A 167 12.01 11.37 -8.83
C ILE A 167 12.12 12.89 -9.01
N ASP A 168 12.14 13.33 -10.25
CA ASP A 168 11.91 14.72 -10.63
C ASP A 168 10.42 14.84 -10.95
N TYR A 169 9.66 15.36 -9.99
CA TYR A 169 8.21 15.42 -10.08
C TYR A 169 7.71 16.73 -9.50
N GLU A 170 7.07 17.54 -10.34
CA GLU A 170 6.50 18.84 -9.95
C GLU A 170 5.25 18.71 -9.07
N GLY A 171 4.59 17.55 -9.09
CA GLY A 171 3.39 17.26 -8.30
C GLY A 171 3.68 16.91 -6.85
N ASN A 172 2.62 16.60 -6.12
CA ASN A 172 2.72 16.15 -4.73
C ASN A 172 3.09 14.66 -4.68
N TYR A 173 4.36 14.35 -4.38
CA TYR A 173 4.83 12.99 -4.16
C TYR A 173 5.20 12.77 -2.70
N GLU A 174 4.71 11.69 -2.12
CA GLU A 174 5.01 11.30 -0.74
C GLU A 174 5.20 9.79 -0.60
N GLY A 175 6.25 9.40 0.10
CA GLY A 175 6.54 8.01 0.46
C GLY A 175 6.24 7.72 1.92
N ILE A 176 5.72 6.53 2.23
CA ILE A 176 5.26 6.17 3.58
C ILE A 176 6.34 6.27 4.68
N SER A 177 7.61 6.13 4.34
CA SER A 177 8.70 6.08 5.35
C SER A 177 9.95 6.86 4.95
N TRP A 178 9.89 7.65 3.89
CA TRP A 178 11.05 8.39 3.37
C TRP A 178 10.75 9.84 2.98
N GLY A 179 9.60 10.35 3.40
CA GLY A 179 9.23 11.75 3.25
C GLY A 179 9.01 12.21 1.81
N ASN A 180 8.91 13.50 1.66
CA ASN A 180 8.73 14.16 0.36
C ASN A 180 10.10 14.28 -0.33
N ILE A 181 10.31 13.54 -1.42
CA ILE A 181 11.58 13.55 -2.18
C ILE A 181 11.82 14.92 -2.86
N ASN A 182 10.78 15.75 -3.00
CA ASN A 182 10.87 17.13 -3.51
C ASN A 182 11.40 18.15 -2.47
N GLN A 183 11.66 17.74 -1.23
CA GLN A 183 12.29 18.63 -0.26
C GLN A 183 13.81 18.56 -0.41
N ASN A 184 14.40 19.76 -0.55
CA ASN A 184 15.83 20.00 -0.69
C ASN A 184 16.67 19.09 0.23
N PRO A 185 17.67 18.33 -0.29
CA PRO A 185 18.51 17.43 0.50
C PRO A 185 19.10 18.05 1.77
N ALA A 186 19.36 19.35 1.75
CA ALA A 186 19.86 20.12 2.90
C ALA A 186 18.87 20.21 4.08
N GLN A 187 17.56 20.07 3.86
CA GLN A 187 16.56 20.06 4.92
C GLN A 187 16.42 18.67 5.56
N ASN A 188 16.60 17.62 4.79
CA ASN A 188 16.57 16.24 5.31
C ASN A 188 17.80 15.96 6.20
N ASP A 189 18.98 16.45 5.83
CA ASP A 189 20.20 16.34 6.67
C ASP A 189 20.05 17.05 8.01
N LYS A 190 19.31 18.16 8.05
CA LYS A 190 19.04 18.88 9.28
C LYS A 190 18.08 18.10 10.20
N LEU A 191 17.01 17.53 9.64
CA LEU A 191 16.05 16.72 10.41
C LEU A 191 16.71 15.47 11.02
N VAL A 192 17.56 14.79 10.24
CA VAL A 192 18.30 13.61 10.71
C VAL A 192 19.30 13.98 11.83
N ARG A 193 19.97 15.14 11.72
CA ARG A 193 20.87 15.62 12.77
C ARG A 193 20.12 16.04 14.03
N ASP A 194 18.97 16.71 13.89
CA ASP A 194 18.15 17.14 15.04
C ASP A 194 17.55 15.92 15.78
N MET A 195 17.18 14.85 15.05
CA MET A 195 16.75 13.59 15.68
C MET A 195 17.88 12.81 16.37
N ALA A 196 19.12 12.92 15.86
CA ALA A 196 20.29 12.26 16.45
C ALA A 196 20.82 12.99 17.71
N THR A 197 20.44 14.24 17.93
CA THR A 197 20.84 15.06 19.09
C THR A 197 19.81 15.07 20.22
N THR A 198 18.65 14.44 20.04
CA THR A 198 17.66 14.26 21.11
C THR A 198 18.01 12.98 21.86
N GLU A 199 18.87 13.09 22.86
CA GLU A 199 19.15 12.02 23.83
C GLU A 199 17.86 11.68 24.60
N PHE A 200 17.60 10.38 24.71
CA PHE A 200 16.53 9.82 25.54
C PHE A 200 16.93 9.82 27.01
#